data_bc6b7d62f66998f60e27aae720dceb0e
#
_entry.id   bc6b7d62f66998f60e27aae720dceb0e
#
_cell.length_a   1.000
_cell.length_b   1.000
_cell.length_c   1.000
_cell.angle_alpha   90.00
_cell.angle_beta   90.00
_cell.angle_gamma   90.00
#
_symmetry.space_group_name_H-M   'P 1'
#
loop_
_entity.id
_entity.type
_entity.pdbx_description
1 polymer ?
#
loop_
_entity_poly.entity_id
_entity_poly.type
_entity_poly.pdbx_seq_one_letter_code
_entity_poly.pdbx_strand_id
1 'polypeptide(L)'
;MKRVVLTAALAVALLGAGCDRLGGSTPKVSFKAVDITGAEYARELSLPDADGKLRQLAEFKGKVTLVFFGYTQCPDVCPSTLAELAAVKRDLGKDGERVQGVFVSVDPERDTPQILKAYMASFGPDFVALRGTPEQTKTAAQNFKVFYAKSPGKTEGSYTMDHTAGTYVFDAQGKVRLFVRYGSGAEALRHDLKLLLAESPT
;
A
#
# COMPACT_ATOMS: atom_id res chain seq x y z
N MET A 1 56.96 -22.67 67.61
CA MET A 1 56.66 -21.27 67.96
C MET A 1 55.91 -20.65 66.75
N LYS A 2 54.65 -20.69 66.80
CA LYS A 2 53.73 -19.57 66.95
C LYS A 2 53.59 -18.58 65.76
N ARG A 3 52.44 -18.59 65.22
CA ARG A 3 51.67 -17.41 64.68
C ARG A 3 52.05 -16.98 63.25
N VAL A 4 51.23 -16.65 62.32
CA VAL A 4 49.81 -16.27 62.24
C VAL A 4 49.48 -16.29 60.76
N VAL A 5 48.46 -16.98 60.38
CA VAL A 5 47.86 -16.80 59.03
C VAL A 5 46.40 -16.63 59.23
N LEU A 6 45.93 -15.44 59.04
CA LEU A 6 44.53 -15.19 58.80
C LEU A 6 44.45 -13.88 58.02
N THR A 7 43.53 -13.83 57.09
CA THR A 7 43.05 -12.68 56.32
C THR A 7 43.55 -12.51 54.89
N ALA A 8 42.86 -13.14 53.99
CA ALA A 8 42.66 -12.62 52.63
C ALA A 8 41.59 -13.46 51.90
N ALA A 9 40.37 -13.38 52.38
CA ALA A 9 39.24 -13.98 51.64
C ALA A 9 38.00 -13.07 51.82
N LEU A 10 37.97 -11.93 51.15
CA LEU A 10 36.74 -11.15 51.01
C LEU A 10 36.96 -10.00 50.02
N ALA A 11 36.98 -10.23 48.70
CA ALA A 11 36.88 -9.16 47.70
C ALA A 11 36.72 -9.70 46.27
N VAL A 12 35.82 -10.66 45.99
CA VAL A 12 35.44 -11.03 44.63
C VAL A 12 33.95 -11.39 44.60
N ALA A 13 33.07 -10.45 44.83
CA ALA A 13 31.64 -10.67 44.71
C ALA A 13 30.87 -9.38 44.44
N LEU A 14 31.33 -8.54 43.49
CA LEU A 14 30.58 -7.29 43.12
C LEU A 14 30.83 -6.87 41.66
N LEU A 15 30.90 -7.79 40.71
CA LEU A 15 31.01 -7.46 39.27
C LEU A 15 30.06 -8.32 38.42
N GLY A 16 28.83 -8.49 38.86
CA GLY A 16 27.85 -9.31 38.13
C GLY A 16 26.44 -8.74 38.10
N ALA A 17 26.28 -7.42 38.01
CA ALA A 17 24.95 -6.85 37.90
C ALA A 17 24.97 -5.57 37.07
N GLY A 18 24.90 -5.69 35.73
CA GLY A 18 24.86 -4.49 34.93
C GLY A 18 24.88 -4.68 33.41
N CYS A 19 24.16 -5.63 32.85
CA CYS A 19 23.98 -5.70 31.39
C CYS A 19 22.60 -6.22 30.98
N ASP A 20 21.52 -5.70 31.58
CA ASP A 20 20.18 -6.16 31.17
C ASP A 20 19.18 -5.01 31.12
N ARG A 21 19.57 -3.86 30.52
CA ARG A 21 18.67 -2.74 30.28
C ARG A 21 19.00 -1.96 29.02
N LEU A 22 19.25 -2.63 27.89
CA LEU A 22 19.28 -1.98 26.57
C LEU A 22 18.44 -2.74 25.55
N GLY A 23 17.44 -3.46 25.99
CA GLY A 23 16.33 -3.88 25.15
C GLY A 23 15.34 -2.74 24.99
N GLY A 24 15.72 -1.68 24.29
CA GLY A 24 14.77 -0.68 23.82
C GLY A 24 13.82 -1.36 22.87
N SER A 25 12.63 -1.76 23.33
CA SER A 25 11.54 -2.14 22.47
C SER A 25 11.22 -0.91 21.59
N THR A 26 11.71 -0.91 20.35
CA THR A 26 11.21 0.01 19.33
C THR A 26 9.69 -0.07 19.38
N PRO A 27 8.96 1.05 19.52
CA PRO A 27 7.52 1.02 19.53
C PRO A 27 7.05 0.25 18.30
N LYS A 28 6.34 -0.85 18.50
CA LYS A 28 5.81 -1.63 17.39
C LYS A 28 4.83 -0.72 16.66
N VAL A 29 5.21 -0.25 15.48
CA VAL A 29 4.34 0.55 14.63
C VAL A 29 3.06 -0.23 14.42
N SER A 30 1.93 0.33 14.84
CA SER A 30 0.63 -0.32 14.74
C SER A 30 -0.16 0.33 13.61
N PHE A 31 -0.21 -0.34 12.48
CA PHE A 31 -1.08 0.04 11.38
C PHE A 31 -2.55 -0.23 11.70
N LYS A 32 -3.45 0.56 11.12
CA LYS A 32 -4.91 0.37 11.18
C LYS A 32 -5.39 -0.59 10.10
N ALA A 33 -4.72 -0.57 8.93
CA ALA A 33 -4.94 -1.52 7.85
C ALA A 33 -4.32 -2.89 8.16
N VAL A 34 -4.63 -3.86 7.31
CA VAL A 34 -4.04 -5.19 7.41
C VAL A 34 -2.57 -5.12 7.00
N ASP A 35 -1.68 -5.41 7.94
CA ASP A 35 -0.25 -5.52 7.67
C ASP A 35 0.04 -6.80 6.89
N ILE A 36 0.54 -6.64 5.67
CA ILE A 36 0.96 -7.72 4.76
C ILE A 36 2.45 -7.62 4.43
N THR A 37 3.22 -6.99 5.28
CA THR A 37 4.67 -6.85 5.11
C THR A 37 5.32 -8.23 4.95
N GLY A 38 6.14 -8.37 3.91
CA GLY A 38 6.79 -9.65 3.59
C GLY A 38 5.97 -10.60 2.72
N ALA A 39 4.76 -10.20 2.29
CA ALA A 39 3.96 -11.01 1.37
C ALA A 39 4.73 -11.30 0.07
N GLU A 40 4.60 -12.52 -0.43
CA GLU A 40 5.27 -12.98 -1.65
C GLU A 40 4.48 -12.71 -2.94
N TYR A 41 3.42 -11.94 -2.86
CA TYR A 41 2.58 -11.48 -3.97
C TYR A 41 2.58 -9.94 -4.03
N ALA A 42 1.90 -9.37 -5.03
CA ALA A 42 1.87 -7.94 -5.30
C ALA A 42 3.28 -7.32 -5.48
N ARG A 43 4.19 -8.04 -6.13
CA ARG A 43 5.58 -7.60 -6.32
C ARG A 43 5.82 -6.98 -7.68
N GLU A 44 4.99 -7.31 -8.66
CA GLU A 44 5.16 -6.91 -10.05
C GLU A 44 3.86 -6.34 -10.60
N LEU A 45 3.97 -5.18 -11.19
CA LEU A 45 2.94 -4.53 -11.99
C LEU A 45 3.62 -3.92 -13.20
N SER A 46 3.17 -4.29 -14.38
CA SER A 46 3.69 -3.77 -15.64
C SER A 46 2.55 -3.71 -16.65
N LEU A 47 1.97 -2.52 -16.83
CA LEU A 47 0.82 -2.27 -17.71
C LEU A 47 0.99 -0.92 -18.41
N PRO A 48 0.43 -0.74 -19.62
CA PRO A 48 0.34 0.57 -20.27
C PRO A 48 -0.54 1.52 -19.47
N ASP A 49 -0.17 2.79 -19.42
CA ASP A 49 -1.05 3.87 -18.99
C ASP A 49 -2.01 4.30 -20.13
N ALA A 50 -2.83 5.32 -19.84
CA ALA A 50 -3.80 5.83 -20.81
C ALA A 50 -3.16 6.58 -22.01
N ASP A 51 -1.85 6.80 -21.99
CA ASP A 51 -1.07 7.33 -23.13
C ASP A 51 -0.33 6.23 -23.89
N GLY A 52 -0.50 4.96 -23.48
CA GLY A 52 0.18 3.80 -24.05
C GLY A 52 1.62 3.61 -23.56
N LYS A 53 2.08 4.44 -22.59
CA LYS A 53 3.40 4.28 -21.99
C LYS A 53 3.37 3.11 -21.00
N LEU A 54 4.28 2.16 -21.17
CA LEU A 54 4.44 1.07 -20.21
C LEU A 54 4.88 1.64 -18.85
N ARG A 55 4.13 1.34 -17.82
CA ARG A 55 4.41 1.74 -16.44
C ARG A 55 4.69 0.51 -15.59
N GLN A 56 5.69 0.61 -14.75
CA GLN A 56 6.10 -0.46 -13.85
C GLN A 56 6.05 0.02 -12.40
N LEU A 57 5.75 -0.89 -11.48
CA LEU A 57 5.72 -0.57 -10.04
C LEU A 57 7.04 0.07 -9.57
N ALA A 58 8.17 -0.36 -10.13
CA ALA A 58 9.49 0.16 -9.82
C ALA A 58 9.68 1.66 -10.15
N GLU A 59 8.89 2.21 -11.09
CA GLU A 59 8.95 3.65 -11.44
C GLU A 59 8.44 4.55 -10.32
N PHE A 60 7.62 4.02 -9.42
CA PHE A 60 7.04 4.77 -8.31
C PHE A 60 7.91 4.75 -7.05
N LYS A 61 9.10 4.12 -7.08
CA LYS A 61 10.04 4.17 -5.95
C LYS A 61 10.36 5.61 -5.58
N GLY A 62 10.55 5.86 -4.30
CA GLY A 62 10.65 7.19 -3.71
C GLY A 62 9.30 7.75 -3.23
N LYS A 63 8.18 7.12 -3.63
CA LYS A 63 6.83 7.48 -3.17
C LYS A 63 6.14 6.31 -2.48
N VAL A 64 5.30 6.61 -1.50
CA VAL A 64 4.34 5.64 -0.98
C VAL A 64 3.26 5.47 -2.05
N THR A 65 3.12 4.25 -2.58
CA THR A 65 2.25 3.97 -3.73
C THR A 65 1.03 3.18 -3.32
N LEU A 66 -0.15 3.65 -3.76
CA LEU A 66 -1.43 3.00 -3.53
C LEU A 66 -1.95 2.43 -4.84
N VAL A 67 -2.13 1.11 -4.91
CA VAL A 67 -2.63 0.42 -6.10
C VAL A 67 -4.03 -0.10 -5.82
N PHE A 68 -5.00 0.35 -6.61
CA PHE A 68 -6.40 -0.04 -6.52
C PHE A 68 -6.88 -0.61 -7.86
N PHE A 69 -7.48 -1.81 -7.81
CA PHE A 69 -8.09 -2.46 -8.97
C PHE A 69 -9.59 -2.11 -9.01
N GLY A 70 -10.06 -1.64 -10.16
CA GLY A 70 -11.44 -1.21 -10.31
C GLY A 70 -11.83 -0.99 -11.78
N TYR A 71 -12.97 -0.36 -12.01
CA TYR A 71 -13.46 0.00 -13.36
C TYR A 71 -14.26 1.29 -13.30
N THR A 72 -14.31 2.01 -14.43
CA THR A 72 -14.90 3.37 -14.46
C THR A 72 -16.41 3.39 -14.29
N GLN A 73 -17.10 2.33 -14.68
CA GLN A 73 -18.56 2.21 -14.57
C GLN A 73 -19.03 1.60 -13.24
N CYS A 74 -18.14 1.51 -12.26
CA CYS A 74 -18.49 1.11 -10.90
C CYS A 74 -19.37 2.20 -10.26
N PRO A 75 -20.58 1.86 -9.77
CA PRO A 75 -21.53 2.88 -9.32
C PRO A 75 -21.21 3.50 -7.96
N ASP A 76 -20.36 2.87 -7.14
CA ASP A 76 -20.14 3.27 -5.75
C ASP A 76 -18.71 3.07 -5.26
N VAL A 77 -18.24 1.84 -5.11
CA VAL A 77 -16.97 1.50 -4.42
C VAL A 77 -15.76 2.19 -5.05
N CYS A 78 -15.64 2.19 -6.38
CA CYS A 78 -14.46 2.75 -7.06
C CYS A 78 -14.37 4.28 -6.92
N PRO A 79 -15.43 5.07 -7.26
CA PRO A 79 -15.35 6.52 -7.09
C PRO A 79 -15.20 6.92 -5.62
N SER A 80 -15.86 6.23 -4.68
CA SER A 80 -15.73 6.51 -3.25
C SER A 80 -14.30 6.25 -2.75
N THR A 81 -13.68 5.13 -3.14
CA THR A 81 -12.28 4.82 -2.78
C THR A 81 -11.32 5.88 -3.34
N LEU A 82 -11.42 6.21 -4.63
CA LEU A 82 -10.53 7.19 -5.26
C LEU A 82 -10.72 8.60 -4.67
N ALA A 83 -11.96 8.99 -4.35
CA ALA A 83 -12.23 10.26 -3.68
C ALA A 83 -11.63 10.31 -2.28
N GLU A 84 -11.70 9.21 -1.52
CA GLU A 84 -11.06 9.08 -0.20
C GLU A 84 -9.54 9.20 -0.32
N LEU A 85 -8.91 8.47 -1.25
CA LEU A 85 -7.47 8.56 -1.50
C LEU A 85 -7.05 9.99 -1.86
N ALA A 86 -7.80 10.66 -2.75
CA ALA A 86 -7.54 12.04 -3.15
C ALA A 86 -7.68 13.02 -1.98
N ALA A 87 -8.68 12.83 -1.12
CA ALA A 87 -8.87 13.65 0.07
C ALA A 87 -7.71 13.48 1.06
N VAL A 88 -7.34 12.25 1.39
CA VAL A 88 -6.23 11.97 2.29
C VAL A 88 -4.92 12.54 1.76
N LYS A 89 -4.68 12.42 0.44
CA LYS A 89 -3.50 12.98 -0.20
C LYS A 89 -3.45 14.52 -0.05
N ARG A 90 -4.58 15.22 -0.21
CA ARG A 90 -4.67 16.67 0.05
C ARG A 90 -4.43 17.03 1.52
N ASP A 91 -5.03 16.26 2.43
CA ASP A 91 -4.90 16.47 3.88
C ASP A 91 -3.46 16.29 4.41
N LEU A 92 -2.64 15.52 3.69
CA LEU A 92 -1.22 15.34 3.98
C LEU A 92 -0.36 16.55 3.54
N GLY A 93 -0.91 17.49 2.80
CA GLY A 93 -0.19 18.68 2.33
C GLY A 93 1.05 18.31 1.50
N LYS A 94 2.22 18.82 1.87
CA LYS A 94 3.49 18.52 1.17
C LYS A 94 3.83 17.03 1.15
N ASP A 95 3.51 16.31 2.22
CA ASP A 95 3.73 14.85 2.26
C ASP A 95 2.85 14.12 1.25
N GLY A 96 1.71 14.69 0.87
CA GLY A 96 0.84 14.15 -0.17
C GLY A 96 1.51 14.09 -1.56
N GLU A 97 2.51 14.93 -1.84
CA GLU A 97 3.30 14.88 -3.09
C GLU A 97 4.16 13.60 -3.17
N ARG A 98 4.46 13.02 -2.02
CA ARG A 98 5.19 11.77 -1.86
C ARG A 98 4.28 10.53 -1.90
N VAL A 99 2.99 10.72 -2.16
CA VAL A 99 2.00 9.65 -2.30
C VAL A 99 1.55 9.54 -3.74
N GLN A 100 1.62 8.35 -4.32
CA GLN A 100 1.20 8.05 -5.69
C GLN A 100 -0.04 7.16 -5.70
N GLY A 101 -1.11 7.60 -6.34
CA GLY A 101 -2.28 6.76 -6.64
C GLY A 101 -2.13 6.08 -8.00
N VAL A 102 -2.41 4.78 -8.04
CA VAL A 102 -2.40 3.96 -9.26
C VAL A 102 -3.73 3.20 -9.33
N PHE A 103 -4.50 3.47 -10.36
CA PHE A 103 -5.72 2.77 -10.69
C PHE A 103 -5.45 1.72 -11.77
N VAL A 104 -5.85 0.49 -11.56
CA VAL A 104 -5.70 -0.60 -12.54
C VAL A 104 -7.09 -1.03 -12.99
N SER A 105 -7.39 -0.84 -14.27
CA SER A 105 -8.68 -1.27 -14.82
C SER A 105 -8.78 -2.79 -14.87
N VAL A 106 -9.89 -3.32 -14.34
CA VAL A 106 -10.30 -4.72 -14.48
C VAL A 106 -11.31 -4.93 -15.61
N ASP A 107 -11.67 -3.86 -16.31
CA ASP A 107 -12.62 -3.88 -17.43
C ASP A 107 -12.06 -3.17 -18.68
N PRO A 108 -10.97 -3.69 -19.25
CA PRO A 108 -10.30 -3.03 -20.38
C PRO A 108 -11.17 -2.92 -21.64
N GLU A 109 -12.29 -3.64 -21.70
CA GLU A 109 -13.20 -3.56 -22.82
C GLU A 109 -13.97 -2.23 -22.84
N ARG A 110 -14.46 -1.79 -21.68
CA ARG A 110 -15.21 -0.53 -21.55
C ARG A 110 -14.33 0.67 -21.17
N ASP A 111 -13.29 0.44 -20.40
CA ASP A 111 -12.38 1.47 -19.91
C ASP A 111 -11.36 1.86 -20.99
N THR A 112 -11.81 2.62 -22.00
CA THR A 112 -10.90 3.13 -23.04
C THR A 112 -9.90 4.15 -22.44
N PRO A 113 -8.77 4.40 -23.12
CA PRO A 113 -7.80 5.42 -22.67
C PRO A 113 -8.45 6.79 -22.42
N GLN A 114 -9.38 7.20 -23.29
CA GLN A 114 -10.08 8.48 -23.17
C GLN A 114 -10.98 8.52 -21.93
N ILE A 115 -11.72 7.44 -21.69
CA ILE A 115 -12.59 7.30 -20.50
C ILE A 115 -11.74 7.32 -19.23
N LEU A 116 -10.63 6.58 -19.19
CA LEU A 116 -9.73 6.55 -18.04
C LEU A 116 -9.12 7.93 -17.75
N LYS A 117 -8.67 8.66 -18.77
CA LYS A 117 -8.17 10.03 -18.57
C LYS A 117 -9.21 10.95 -17.97
N ALA A 118 -10.43 10.95 -18.53
CA ALA A 118 -11.55 11.76 -18.03
C ALA A 118 -11.92 11.37 -16.59
N TYR A 119 -11.97 10.08 -16.30
CA TYR A 119 -12.29 9.57 -14.97
C TYR A 119 -11.24 9.98 -13.93
N MET A 120 -9.95 9.78 -14.22
CA MET A 120 -8.86 10.15 -13.31
C MET A 120 -8.76 11.64 -13.05
N ALA A 121 -9.09 12.49 -14.03
CA ALA A 121 -9.10 13.95 -13.86
C ALA A 121 -10.00 14.43 -12.71
N SER A 122 -11.04 13.65 -12.37
CA SER A 122 -11.95 13.95 -11.25
C SER A 122 -11.30 13.78 -9.87
N PHE A 123 -10.19 13.06 -9.76
CA PHE A 123 -9.53 12.74 -8.48
C PHE A 123 -8.21 13.48 -8.28
N GLY A 124 -7.62 14.01 -9.35
CA GLY A 124 -6.40 14.82 -9.30
C GLY A 124 -5.38 14.42 -10.37
N PRO A 125 -4.44 15.33 -10.70
CA PRO A 125 -3.50 15.14 -11.81
C PRO A 125 -2.45 14.05 -11.55
N ASP A 126 -2.26 13.69 -10.29
CA ASP A 126 -1.20 12.76 -9.88
C ASP A 126 -1.62 11.29 -9.88
N PHE A 127 -2.90 11.01 -10.22
CA PHE A 127 -3.36 9.64 -10.33
C PHE A 127 -3.02 9.07 -11.71
N VAL A 128 -2.44 7.86 -11.71
CA VAL A 128 -2.12 7.12 -12.92
C VAL A 128 -3.14 6.01 -13.13
N ALA A 129 -3.77 5.95 -14.31
CA ALA A 129 -4.60 4.83 -14.69
C ALA A 129 -3.83 3.88 -15.61
N LEU A 130 -3.90 2.59 -15.29
CA LEU A 130 -3.29 1.52 -16.07
C LEU A 130 -4.37 0.65 -16.70
N ARG A 131 -4.15 0.29 -17.97
CA ARG A 131 -5.06 -0.55 -18.76
C ARG A 131 -4.27 -1.53 -19.61
N GLY A 132 -4.38 -2.80 -19.31
CA GLY A 132 -3.79 -3.87 -20.12
C GLY A 132 -4.77 -4.43 -21.16
N THR A 133 -4.30 -5.41 -21.95
CA THR A 133 -5.19 -6.36 -22.62
C THR A 133 -5.88 -7.24 -21.57
N PRO A 134 -6.92 -8.01 -21.93
CA PRO A 134 -7.53 -8.97 -21.01
C PRO A 134 -6.51 -9.91 -20.36
N GLU A 135 -5.53 -10.40 -21.13
CA GLU A 135 -4.48 -11.31 -20.65
C GLU A 135 -3.53 -10.61 -19.68
N GLN A 136 -3.11 -9.38 -20.00
CA GLN A 136 -2.26 -8.57 -19.13
C GLN A 136 -2.98 -8.21 -17.82
N THR A 137 -4.27 -7.86 -17.91
CA THR A 137 -5.11 -7.59 -16.73
C THR A 137 -5.23 -8.83 -15.86
N LYS A 138 -5.46 -10.00 -16.46
CA LYS A 138 -5.50 -11.28 -15.74
C LYS A 138 -4.19 -11.58 -15.02
N THR A 139 -3.06 -11.38 -15.69
CA THR A 139 -1.74 -11.58 -15.09
C THR A 139 -1.50 -10.63 -13.92
N ALA A 140 -1.82 -9.35 -14.07
CA ALA A 140 -1.70 -8.37 -12.99
C ALA A 140 -2.59 -8.72 -11.79
N ALA A 141 -3.85 -9.10 -12.04
CA ALA A 141 -4.77 -9.53 -10.99
C ALA A 141 -4.27 -10.78 -10.23
N GLN A 142 -3.72 -11.77 -10.95
CA GLN A 142 -3.12 -12.96 -10.34
C GLN A 142 -1.91 -12.61 -9.46
N ASN A 143 -1.02 -11.73 -9.94
CA ASN A 143 0.15 -11.26 -9.18
C ASN A 143 -0.25 -10.55 -7.88
N PHE A 144 -1.41 -9.88 -7.87
CA PHE A 144 -1.95 -9.19 -6.70
C PHE A 144 -2.96 -10.02 -5.90
N LYS A 145 -3.26 -11.24 -6.32
CA LYS A 145 -4.34 -12.08 -5.75
C LYS A 145 -5.70 -11.36 -5.75
N VAL A 146 -5.94 -10.54 -6.76
CA VAL A 146 -7.21 -9.85 -6.98
C VAL A 146 -8.16 -10.76 -7.74
N PHE A 147 -9.33 -10.99 -7.19
CA PHE A 147 -10.45 -11.59 -7.90
C PHE A 147 -11.16 -10.51 -8.74
N TYR A 148 -11.58 -10.84 -9.94
CA TYR A 148 -12.55 -10.06 -10.71
C TYR A 148 -13.33 -10.96 -11.67
N ALA A 149 -14.61 -10.63 -11.89
CA ALA A 149 -15.48 -11.34 -12.81
C ALA A 149 -16.60 -10.43 -13.34
N LYS A 150 -17.08 -10.69 -14.56
CA LYS A 150 -18.30 -10.07 -15.06
C LYS A 150 -19.50 -10.69 -14.39
N SER A 151 -20.43 -9.86 -13.91
CA SER A 151 -21.73 -10.23 -13.39
C SER A 151 -22.83 -9.59 -14.21
N PRO A 152 -23.95 -10.28 -14.51
CA PRO A 152 -25.08 -9.70 -15.25
C PRO A 152 -25.57 -8.39 -14.60
N GLY A 153 -25.78 -7.38 -15.41
CA GLY A 153 -26.38 -6.13 -14.98
C GLY A 153 -27.91 -6.20 -14.88
N LYS A 154 -28.53 -5.06 -14.55
CA LYS A 154 -30.00 -4.97 -14.38
C LYS A 154 -30.76 -4.98 -15.69
N THR A 155 -30.11 -4.65 -16.80
CA THR A 155 -30.74 -4.60 -18.14
C THR A 155 -30.07 -5.64 -19.03
N GLU A 156 -30.81 -6.16 -20.01
CA GLU A 156 -30.28 -7.13 -20.96
C GLU A 156 -29.03 -6.59 -21.67
N GLY A 157 -27.98 -7.41 -21.77
CA GLY A 157 -26.70 -7.04 -22.37
C GLY A 157 -25.79 -6.15 -21.48
N SER A 158 -26.28 -5.64 -20.34
CA SER A 158 -25.44 -4.90 -19.40
C SER A 158 -24.73 -5.85 -18.43
N TYR A 159 -23.59 -5.39 -17.88
CA TYR A 159 -22.85 -6.12 -16.84
C TYR A 159 -22.18 -5.17 -15.84
N THR A 160 -21.92 -5.69 -14.67
CA THR A 160 -21.05 -5.10 -13.66
C THR A 160 -19.78 -5.96 -13.51
N MET A 161 -18.76 -5.44 -12.82
CA MET A 161 -17.59 -6.22 -12.46
C MET A 161 -17.58 -6.44 -10.96
N ASP A 162 -17.65 -7.68 -10.54
CA ASP A 162 -17.30 -8.04 -9.17
C ASP A 162 -15.78 -8.08 -9.07
N HIS A 163 -15.23 -7.43 -8.05
CA HIS A 163 -13.79 -7.45 -7.84
C HIS A 163 -13.42 -7.28 -6.37
N THR A 164 -12.19 -7.67 -6.04
CA THR A 164 -11.63 -7.43 -4.70
C THR A 164 -11.58 -5.93 -4.41
N ALA A 165 -12.33 -5.49 -3.41
CA ALA A 165 -12.44 -4.10 -2.98
C ALA A 165 -11.38 -3.79 -1.90
N GLY A 166 -10.18 -3.44 -2.31
CA GLY A 166 -9.11 -3.06 -1.40
C GLY A 166 -7.94 -2.42 -2.13
N THR A 167 -7.17 -1.63 -1.39
CA THR A 167 -6.02 -0.89 -1.89
C THR A 167 -4.73 -1.48 -1.31
N TYR A 168 -3.80 -1.84 -2.17
CA TYR A 168 -2.45 -2.24 -1.77
C TYR A 168 -1.59 -1.01 -1.57
N VAL A 169 -0.88 -0.96 -0.44
CA VAL A 169 0.03 0.15 -0.12
C VAL A 169 1.45 -0.35 -0.10
N PHE A 170 2.29 0.35 -0.85
CA PHE A 170 3.73 0.10 -0.97
C PHE A 170 4.50 1.22 -0.30
N ASP A 171 5.59 0.89 0.37
CA ASP A 171 6.53 1.88 0.88
C ASP A 171 7.35 2.54 -0.24
N ALA A 172 8.14 3.54 0.11
CA ALA A 172 8.97 4.25 -0.85
C ALA A 172 10.10 3.37 -1.46
N GLN A 173 10.38 2.21 -0.89
CA GLN A 173 11.29 1.21 -1.45
C GLN A 173 10.60 0.31 -2.48
N GLY A 174 9.27 0.45 -2.64
CA GLY A 174 8.45 -0.36 -3.54
C GLY A 174 8.11 -1.74 -2.98
N LYS A 175 8.17 -1.92 -1.66
CA LYS A 175 7.76 -3.16 -1.00
C LYS A 175 6.31 -3.05 -0.55
N VAL A 176 5.53 -4.10 -0.77
CA VAL A 176 4.15 -4.15 -0.28
C VAL A 176 4.14 -4.19 1.25
N ARG A 177 3.31 -3.34 1.85
CA ARG A 177 3.21 -3.18 3.30
C ARG A 177 1.79 -3.44 3.81
N LEU A 178 0.78 -2.83 3.21
CA LEU A 178 -0.57 -2.86 3.74
C LEU A 178 -1.60 -3.25 2.68
N PHE A 179 -2.70 -3.83 3.17
CA PHE A 179 -3.94 -3.98 2.43
C PHE A 179 -5.05 -3.23 3.16
N VAL A 180 -5.50 -2.12 2.57
CA VAL A 180 -6.56 -1.26 3.08
C VAL A 180 -7.89 -1.75 2.51
N ARG A 181 -8.78 -2.24 3.36
CA ARG A 181 -10.11 -2.70 2.94
C ARG A 181 -11.01 -1.50 2.63
N TYR A 182 -11.94 -1.66 1.69
CA TYR A 182 -12.99 -0.68 1.50
C TYR A 182 -13.73 -0.40 2.81
N GLY A 183 -14.01 0.87 3.08
CA GLY A 183 -14.69 1.29 4.32
C GLY A 183 -13.81 1.39 5.57
N SER A 184 -12.48 1.25 5.44
CA SER A 184 -11.56 1.49 6.57
C SER A 184 -11.53 2.95 7.03
N GLY A 185 -11.90 3.89 6.16
CA GLY A 185 -12.04 5.31 6.43
C GLY A 185 -10.74 6.12 6.28
N ALA A 186 -10.91 7.37 5.87
CA ALA A 186 -9.83 8.30 5.55
C ALA A 186 -8.85 8.52 6.72
N GLU A 187 -9.35 8.51 7.97
CA GLU A 187 -8.49 8.70 9.15
C GLU A 187 -7.50 7.55 9.34
N ALA A 188 -7.97 6.31 9.20
CA ALA A 188 -7.12 5.12 9.29
C ALA A 188 -6.06 5.13 8.20
N LEU A 189 -6.47 5.42 6.97
CA LEU A 189 -5.55 5.52 5.83
C LEU A 189 -4.51 6.64 6.05
N ARG A 190 -4.94 7.83 6.47
CA ARG A 190 -4.03 8.96 6.74
C ARG A 190 -3.02 8.63 7.84
N HIS A 191 -3.46 7.96 8.91
CA HIS A 191 -2.59 7.49 9.99
C HIS A 191 -1.49 6.58 9.44
N ASP A 192 -1.87 5.58 8.66
CA ASP A 192 -0.93 4.57 8.16
C ASP A 192 0.04 5.15 7.11
N LEU A 193 -0.45 6.05 6.25
CA LEU A 193 0.41 6.74 5.29
C LEU A 193 1.46 7.62 5.99
N LYS A 194 1.11 8.32 7.08
CA LYS A 194 2.08 9.10 7.87
C LYS A 194 3.18 8.22 8.44
N LEU A 195 2.85 7.02 8.92
CA LEU A 195 3.85 6.07 9.42
C LEU A 195 4.81 5.64 8.30
N LEU A 196 4.29 5.25 7.13
CA LEU A 196 5.12 4.84 5.99
C LEU A 196 5.97 5.98 5.42
N LEU A 197 5.44 7.21 5.40
CA LEU A 197 6.17 8.40 4.96
C LEU A 197 7.31 8.77 5.92
N ALA A 198 7.13 8.53 7.21
CA ALA A 198 8.17 8.75 8.23
C ALA A 198 9.32 7.73 8.16
N GLU A 199 9.07 6.53 7.64
CA GLU A 199 10.11 5.51 7.43
C GLU A 199 11.10 5.89 6.31
N SER A 200 10.73 6.84 5.46
CA SER A 200 11.54 7.31 4.33
C SER A 200 11.62 8.84 4.34
N PRO A 201 12.32 9.45 5.30
CA PRO A 201 12.51 10.90 5.31
C PRO A 201 13.22 11.35 4.03
N THR A 202 12.87 12.56 3.56
CA THR A 202 13.49 13.25 2.38
C THR A 202 14.94 13.57 2.62
#